data_85de82470b803b50028b07772c4ee9c0
#
_entry.id   85de82470b803b50028b07772c4ee9c0
#
_cell.length_a   1.000
_cell.length_b   1.000
_cell.length_c   1.000
_cell.angle_alpha   90.00
_cell.angle_beta   90.00
_cell.angle_gamma   90.00
#
_symmetry.space_group_name_H-M   'P 1'
#
loop_
_entity.id
_entity.type
_entity.pdbx_description
1 polymer ?
#
loop_
_entity_poly.entity_id
_entity_poly.type
_entity_poly.pdbx_seq_one_letter_code
_entity_poly.pdbx_strand_id
1 'polypeptide(L)'
;ASKGRYSKDTAITFREAARASIGSNMPAKSLELKHTIKLIQELDSEIDEIENEIKVIMDEINSPILSIPGINYRMGAMIIAEIGDFSRFDSPDKILAYAGFSPSTYQSGQLDGAYAHMEKRGSRYLRYALYNAAKYVCHWDPTFAGYLAKKRAEGKHYNVAISHAVKKLVRVIYHLEKTKQQ
;
A
#
# COMPACT_ATOMS: atom_id res chain seq x y z
N ALA A 1 14.49 4.58 -18.64
CA ALA A 1 13.92 3.24 -18.84
C ALA A 1 12.59 3.15 -18.11
N SER A 2 11.48 2.93 -18.81
CA SER A 2 10.18 2.76 -18.16
C SER A 2 10.19 1.45 -17.35
N LYS A 3 10.01 1.53 -16.03
CA LYS A 3 9.87 0.33 -15.18
C LYS A 3 8.61 -0.48 -15.62
N GLY A 4 8.76 -1.27 -16.69
CA GLY A 4 7.90 -2.40 -17.04
C GLY A 4 6.56 -2.13 -17.76
N ARG A 5 6.16 -0.90 -18.06
CA ARG A 5 4.85 -0.62 -18.69
C ARG A 5 4.89 -0.47 -20.22
N TYR A 6 6.04 -0.11 -20.78
CA TYR A 6 6.19 0.11 -22.22
C TYR A 6 7.43 -0.61 -22.75
N SER A 7 7.24 -1.42 -23.79
CA SER A 7 8.34 -2.09 -24.48
C SER A 7 9.14 -1.09 -25.33
N LYS A 8 10.35 -1.52 -25.75
CA LYS A 8 11.18 -0.76 -26.67
C LYS A 8 10.45 -0.50 -28.00
N ASP A 9 9.64 -1.45 -28.43
CA ASP A 9 8.83 -1.36 -29.67
C ASP A 9 7.74 -0.31 -29.54
N THR A 10 7.06 -0.24 -28.37
CA THR A 10 6.08 0.81 -28.08
C THR A 10 6.71 2.20 -28.13
N ALA A 11 7.93 2.36 -27.61
CA ALA A 11 8.65 3.63 -27.67
C ALA A 11 9.02 4.03 -29.13
N ILE A 12 9.36 3.04 -29.97
CA ILE A 12 9.62 3.27 -31.40
C ILE A 12 8.32 3.71 -32.10
N THR A 13 7.22 3.00 -31.88
CA THR A 13 5.89 3.31 -32.45
C THR A 13 5.46 4.74 -32.09
N PHE A 14 5.61 5.13 -30.81
CA PHE A 14 5.29 6.51 -30.39
C PHE A 14 6.18 7.56 -31.08
N ARG A 15 7.48 7.26 -31.24
CA ARG A 15 8.40 8.16 -31.92
C ARG A 15 8.05 8.34 -33.39
N GLU A 16 7.68 7.27 -34.07
CA GLU A 16 7.25 7.30 -35.47
C GLU A 16 5.93 8.06 -35.65
N ALA A 17 4.94 7.78 -34.80
CA ALA A 17 3.68 8.51 -34.78
C ALA A 17 3.88 10.01 -34.51
N ALA A 18 4.78 10.38 -33.59
CA ALA A 18 5.11 11.77 -33.30
C ALA A 18 5.78 12.48 -34.51
N ARG A 19 6.63 11.76 -35.24
CA ARG A 19 7.27 12.30 -36.47
C ARG A 19 6.27 12.49 -37.62
N ALA A 20 5.25 11.65 -37.71
CA ALA A 20 4.20 11.71 -38.72
C ALA A 20 3.05 12.67 -38.35
N SER A 21 3.02 13.18 -37.10
CA SER A 21 1.94 14.04 -36.63
C SER A 21 2.10 15.49 -37.14
N ILE A 22 0.96 16.18 -37.31
CA ILE A 22 0.87 17.60 -37.69
C ILE A 22 1.12 18.46 -36.42
N GLY A 23 2.27 18.27 -35.77
CA GLY A 23 2.64 19.04 -34.60
C GLY A 23 3.35 20.35 -34.96
N SER A 24 3.16 21.40 -34.16
CA SER A 24 4.00 22.59 -34.21
C SER A 24 5.27 22.40 -33.38
N ASN A 25 6.41 22.81 -33.92
CA ASN A 25 7.66 22.82 -33.17
C ASN A 25 7.66 24.01 -32.19
N MET A 26 7.49 23.70 -30.87
CA MET A 26 7.53 24.70 -29.80
C MET A 26 8.81 24.52 -28.97
N PRO A 27 9.86 25.31 -29.19
CA PRO A 27 11.15 25.19 -28.49
C PRO A 27 10.98 25.25 -26.93
N ALA A 28 10.11 26.13 -26.45
CA ALA A 28 9.83 26.28 -25.03
C ALA A 28 9.23 24.98 -24.43
N LYS A 29 8.29 24.32 -25.12
CA LYS A 29 7.71 23.06 -24.70
C LYS A 29 8.71 21.90 -24.75
N SER A 30 9.61 21.91 -25.74
CA SER A 30 10.71 20.95 -25.78
C SER A 30 11.67 21.09 -24.60
N LEU A 31 11.97 22.36 -24.20
CA LEU A 31 12.79 22.60 -23.01
C LEU A 31 12.11 22.16 -21.72
N GLU A 32 10.84 22.51 -21.54
CA GLU A 32 10.02 22.07 -20.40
C GLU A 32 10.00 20.53 -20.28
N LEU A 33 9.78 19.83 -21.39
CA LEU A 33 9.78 18.36 -21.40
C LEU A 33 11.14 17.79 -21.03
N LYS A 34 12.24 18.32 -21.54
CA LYS A 34 13.60 17.88 -21.19
C LYS A 34 13.87 18.06 -19.70
N HIS A 35 13.49 19.19 -19.11
CA HIS A 35 13.66 19.45 -17.69
C HIS A 35 12.80 18.52 -16.84
N THR A 36 11.56 18.27 -17.24
CA THR A 36 10.67 17.34 -16.55
C THR A 36 11.25 15.92 -16.56
N ILE A 37 11.75 15.45 -17.72
CA ILE A 37 12.38 14.13 -17.81
C ILE A 37 13.63 14.05 -16.90
N LYS A 38 14.46 15.10 -16.88
CA LYS A 38 15.64 15.14 -16.01
C LYS A 38 15.25 15.06 -14.54
N LEU A 39 14.24 15.83 -14.12
CA LEU A 39 13.73 15.80 -12.75
C LEU A 39 13.19 14.42 -12.37
N ILE A 40 12.46 13.75 -13.26
CA ILE A 40 11.97 12.39 -13.03
C ILE A 40 13.13 11.42 -12.82
N GLN A 41 14.21 11.52 -13.63
CA GLN A 41 15.38 10.67 -13.50
C GLN A 41 16.14 10.90 -12.19
N GLU A 42 16.26 12.15 -11.76
CA GLU A 42 16.86 12.52 -10.46
C GLU A 42 16.04 11.95 -9.31
N LEU A 43 14.72 12.14 -9.33
CA LEU A 43 13.82 11.58 -8.30
C LEU A 43 13.82 10.05 -8.27
N ASP A 44 13.88 9.38 -9.43
CA ASP A 44 14.00 7.92 -9.49
C ASP A 44 15.31 7.44 -8.82
N SER A 45 16.43 8.15 -9.02
CA SER A 45 17.71 7.82 -8.37
C SER A 45 17.64 7.98 -6.86
N GLU A 46 17.07 9.09 -6.38
CA GLU A 46 16.89 9.32 -4.94
C GLU A 46 15.95 8.29 -4.29
N ILE A 47 14.89 7.90 -4.98
CA ILE A 47 13.98 6.85 -4.51
C ILE A 47 14.72 5.51 -4.39
N ASP A 48 15.54 5.14 -5.38
CA ASP A 48 16.31 3.90 -5.35
C ASP A 48 17.32 3.91 -4.18
N GLU A 49 17.94 5.06 -3.87
CA GLU A 49 18.83 5.22 -2.70
C GLU A 49 18.07 5.03 -1.39
N ILE A 50 16.92 5.70 -1.20
CA ILE A 50 16.08 5.57 -0.02
C ILE A 50 15.56 4.12 0.13
N GLU A 51 15.17 3.45 -0.95
CA GLU A 51 14.71 2.06 -0.91
C GLU A 51 15.84 1.10 -0.47
N ASN A 52 17.10 1.38 -0.86
CA ASN A 52 18.26 0.62 -0.39
C ASN A 52 18.51 0.83 1.10
N GLU A 53 18.46 2.06 1.60
CA GLU A 53 18.58 2.36 3.04
C GLU A 53 17.47 1.69 3.86
N ILE A 54 16.22 1.77 3.39
CA ILE A 54 15.10 1.06 4.02
C ILE A 54 15.39 -0.44 4.12
N LYS A 55 15.96 -1.03 3.07
CA LYS A 55 16.29 -2.45 3.07
C LYS A 55 17.34 -2.77 4.14
N VAL A 56 18.42 -2.00 4.23
CA VAL A 56 19.46 -2.17 5.25
C VAL A 56 18.86 -2.12 6.66
N ILE A 57 18.08 -1.08 6.95
CA ILE A 57 17.45 -0.90 8.26
C ILE A 57 16.48 -2.06 8.58
N MET A 58 15.70 -2.50 7.62
CA MET A 58 14.74 -3.60 7.84
C MET A 58 15.43 -4.95 8.01
N ASP A 59 16.58 -5.18 7.35
CA ASP A 59 17.40 -6.36 7.55
C ASP A 59 18.01 -6.36 8.97
N GLU A 60 18.41 -5.19 9.50
CA GLU A 60 18.90 -5.06 10.90
C GLU A 60 17.76 -5.30 11.91
N ILE A 61 16.55 -4.76 11.66
CA ILE A 61 15.37 -4.99 12.52
C ILE A 61 14.98 -6.46 12.54
N ASN A 62 15.23 -7.17 11.45
CA ASN A 62 14.85 -8.58 11.26
C ASN A 62 13.39 -8.87 11.65
N SER A 63 12.48 -8.06 11.11
CA SER A 63 11.07 -8.18 11.43
C SER A 63 10.40 -9.34 10.68
N PRO A 64 9.65 -10.21 11.37
CA PRO A 64 8.94 -11.32 10.74
C PRO A 64 7.83 -10.87 9.78
N ILE A 65 7.46 -9.61 9.75
CA ILE A 65 6.47 -9.05 8.81
C ILE A 65 6.85 -9.32 7.35
N LEU A 66 8.15 -9.38 7.04
CA LEU A 66 8.66 -9.64 5.69
C LEU A 66 8.43 -11.07 5.22
N SER A 67 8.11 -12.01 6.13
CA SER A 67 7.76 -13.38 5.78
C SER A 67 6.36 -13.50 5.16
N ILE A 68 5.53 -12.45 5.28
CA ILE A 68 4.17 -12.46 4.73
C ILE A 68 4.23 -12.25 3.22
N PRO A 69 3.72 -13.20 2.39
CA PRO A 69 3.71 -13.06 0.94
C PRO A 69 2.99 -11.78 0.49
N GLY A 70 3.66 -10.96 -0.31
CA GLY A 70 3.13 -9.68 -0.80
C GLY A 70 3.49 -8.45 0.04
N ILE A 71 4.19 -8.62 1.16
CA ILE A 71 4.78 -7.50 1.90
C ILE A 71 6.26 -7.37 1.52
N ASN A 72 6.60 -6.26 0.86
CA ASN A 72 7.98 -5.89 0.53
C ASN A 72 8.59 -5.00 1.62
N TYR A 73 9.91 -4.73 1.51
CA TYR A 73 10.65 -3.89 2.45
C TYR A 73 10.00 -2.53 2.70
N ARG A 74 9.61 -1.83 1.65
CA ARG A 74 8.96 -0.51 1.75
C ARG A 74 7.65 -0.57 2.54
N MET A 75 6.80 -1.57 2.24
CA MET A 75 5.51 -1.70 2.91
C MET A 75 5.68 -2.16 4.37
N GLY A 76 6.59 -3.12 4.60
CA GLY A 76 6.95 -3.56 5.96
C GLY A 76 7.48 -2.41 6.80
N ALA A 77 8.43 -1.63 6.26
CA ALA A 77 8.98 -0.46 6.94
C ALA A 77 7.93 0.58 7.31
N MET A 78 7.01 0.91 6.38
CA MET A 78 5.92 1.85 6.68
C MET A 78 5.05 1.37 7.84
N ILE A 79 4.71 0.08 7.87
CA ILE A 79 3.87 -0.48 8.93
C ILE A 79 4.62 -0.47 10.27
N ILE A 80 5.88 -0.92 10.29
CA ILE A 80 6.71 -0.96 11.50
C ILE A 80 6.97 0.45 12.04
N ALA A 81 7.33 1.40 11.18
CA ALA A 81 7.60 2.78 11.58
C ALA A 81 6.36 3.48 12.17
N GLU A 82 5.18 3.25 11.59
CA GLU A 82 3.93 3.86 12.08
C GLU A 82 3.41 3.23 13.38
N ILE A 83 3.61 1.93 13.58
CA ILE A 83 3.22 1.24 14.81
C ILE A 83 4.26 1.47 15.91
N GLY A 84 5.55 1.46 15.56
CA GLY A 84 6.66 1.52 16.50
C GLY A 84 6.71 0.26 17.36
N ASP A 85 6.54 0.41 18.67
CA ASP A 85 6.55 -0.70 19.60
C ASP A 85 5.17 -1.37 19.69
N PHE A 86 5.08 -2.64 19.28
CA PHE A 86 3.89 -3.46 19.36
C PHE A 86 3.46 -3.77 20.80
N SER A 87 4.37 -3.62 21.78
CA SER A 87 4.05 -3.82 23.19
C SER A 87 3.04 -2.81 23.74
N ARG A 88 2.97 -1.63 23.10
CA ARG A 88 2.02 -0.55 23.43
C ARG A 88 0.55 -0.92 23.17
N PHE A 89 0.32 -1.96 22.40
CA PHE A 89 -1.02 -2.37 22.02
C PHE A 89 -1.38 -3.70 22.69
N ASP A 90 -2.44 -3.70 23.48
CA ASP A 90 -2.93 -4.88 24.18
C ASP A 90 -3.58 -5.91 23.24
N SER A 91 -4.01 -5.45 22.05
CA SER A 91 -4.67 -6.30 21.06
C SER A 91 -4.53 -5.76 19.63
N PRO A 92 -4.69 -6.61 18.62
CA PRO A 92 -4.68 -6.17 17.22
C PRO A 92 -5.82 -5.19 16.89
N ASP A 93 -6.92 -5.25 17.63
CA ASP A 93 -8.04 -4.32 17.43
C ASP A 93 -7.68 -2.88 17.86
N LYS A 94 -6.74 -2.72 18.80
CA LYS A 94 -6.18 -1.40 19.15
C LYS A 94 -5.34 -0.82 18.00
N ILE A 95 -4.58 -1.65 17.30
CA ILE A 95 -3.84 -1.23 16.09
C ILE A 95 -4.83 -0.83 14.98
N LEU A 96 -5.91 -1.59 14.79
CA LEU A 96 -6.96 -1.25 13.83
C LEU A 96 -7.64 0.08 14.16
N ALA A 97 -7.92 0.33 15.44
CA ALA A 97 -8.45 1.61 15.90
C ALA A 97 -7.45 2.75 15.64
N TYR A 98 -6.16 2.54 15.97
CA TYR A 98 -5.09 3.50 15.72
C TYR A 98 -4.92 3.82 14.23
N ALA A 99 -5.14 2.85 13.34
CA ALA A 99 -5.17 3.04 11.89
C ALA A 99 -6.50 3.64 11.37
N GLY A 100 -7.52 3.75 12.23
CA GLY A 100 -8.84 4.25 11.86
C GLY A 100 -9.67 3.27 11.02
N PHE A 101 -9.47 1.96 11.21
CA PHE A 101 -10.27 0.88 10.60
C PHE A 101 -11.45 0.44 11.48
N SER A 102 -11.67 1.07 12.62
CA SER A 102 -12.84 0.79 13.45
C SER A 102 -14.12 1.30 12.80
N PRO A 103 -15.23 0.55 12.88
CA PRO A 103 -16.52 1.06 12.48
C PRO A 103 -16.96 2.16 13.46
N SER A 104 -17.59 3.21 12.93
CA SER A 104 -18.26 4.20 13.78
C SER A 104 -19.46 3.54 14.46
N THR A 105 -19.53 3.64 15.77
CA THR A 105 -20.72 3.26 16.53
C THR A 105 -21.53 4.51 16.79
N TYR A 106 -22.71 4.57 16.20
CA TYR A 106 -23.72 5.59 16.50
C TYR A 106 -24.78 4.94 17.38
N GLN A 107 -24.58 4.98 18.68
CA GLN A 107 -25.56 4.52 19.66
C GLN A 107 -25.99 5.74 20.49
N SER A 108 -27.22 6.17 20.31
CA SER A 108 -27.86 7.17 21.15
C SER A 108 -29.18 6.59 21.68
N GLY A 109 -29.16 6.12 22.92
CA GLY A 109 -30.32 5.50 23.55
C GLY A 109 -30.77 4.22 22.82
N GLN A 110 -32.03 4.20 22.37
CA GLN A 110 -32.62 3.05 21.64
C GLN A 110 -32.42 3.08 20.12
N LEU A 111 -31.69 4.08 19.59
CA LEU A 111 -31.42 4.22 18.14
C LEU A 111 -30.08 3.57 17.79
N ASP A 112 -30.13 2.38 17.21
CA ASP A 112 -28.98 1.79 16.50
C ASP A 112 -28.91 2.37 15.08
N GLY A 113 -27.84 3.12 14.81
CA GLY A 113 -27.61 3.67 13.48
C GLY A 113 -27.40 2.56 12.45
N ALA A 114 -28.31 2.49 11.46
CA ALA A 114 -28.32 1.43 10.44
C ALA A 114 -27.08 1.40 9.53
N TYR A 115 -26.22 2.43 9.56
CA TYR A 115 -25.05 2.55 8.68
C TYR A 115 -23.78 2.92 9.46
N ALA A 116 -23.00 1.91 9.82
CA ALA A 116 -21.65 2.12 10.32
C ALA A 116 -20.69 2.44 9.17
N HIS A 117 -20.04 3.60 9.22
CA HIS A 117 -18.93 3.94 8.32
C HIS A 117 -17.60 3.78 9.06
N MET A 118 -16.50 3.69 8.32
CA MET A 118 -15.17 3.64 8.90
C MET A 118 -14.84 5.02 9.51
N GLU A 119 -14.42 5.06 10.78
CA GLU A 119 -14.15 6.32 11.49
C GLU A 119 -13.05 7.15 10.87
N LYS A 120 -12.03 6.51 10.29
CA LYS A 120 -10.84 7.14 9.68
C LYS A 120 -10.07 8.07 10.64
N ARG A 121 -10.35 8.06 11.92
CA ARG A 121 -9.56 8.73 12.97
C ARG A 121 -8.28 7.94 13.20
N GLY A 122 -7.17 8.64 13.48
CA GLY A 122 -5.87 8.01 13.70
C GLY A 122 -4.93 8.12 12.51
N SER A 123 -3.85 7.31 12.46
CA SER A 123 -2.81 7.44 11.45
C SER A 123 -3.32 7.13 10.03
N ARG A 124 -3.31 8.16 9.19
CA ARG A 124 -3.62 8.01 7.77
C ARG A 124 -2.54 7.21 7.03
N TYR A 125 -1.29 7.30 7.49
CA TYR A 125 -0.15 6.62 6.87
C TYR A 125 -0.20 5.13 7.16
N LEU A 126 -0.47 4.73 8.42
CA LEU A 126 -0.69 3.34 8.78
C LEU A 126 -1.90 2.75 8.02
N ARG A 127 -2.99 3.50 7.93
CA ARG A 127 -4.16 3.06 7.17
C ARG A 127 -3.84 2.83 5.70
N TYR A 128 -3.09 3.74 5.07
CA TYR A 128 -2.62 3.60 3.69
C TYR A 128 -1.74 2.37 3.52
N ALA A 129 -0.75 2.19 4.41
CA ALA A 129 0.18 1.06 4.37
C ALA A 129 -0.56 -0.27 4.51
N LEU A 130 -1.40 -0.42 5.52
CA LEU A 130 -2.18 -1.64 5.76
C LEU A 130 -3.16 -1.96 4.63
N TYR A 131 -3.80 -0.94 4.06
CA TYR A 131 -4.74 -1.15 2.96
C TYR A 131 -4.03 -1.65 1.69
N ASN A 132 -2.90 -1.06 1.34
CA ASN A 132 -2.13 -1.48 0.18
C ASN A 132 -1.44 -2.84 0.43
N ALA A 133 -0.88 -3.07 1.63
CA ALA A 133 -0.36 -4.38 2.01
C ALA A 133 -1.41 -5.47 1.84
N ALA A 134 -2.63 -5.26 2.34
CA ALA A 134 -3.71 -6.24 2.20
C ALA A 134 -4.07 -6.53 0.74
N LYS A 135 -3.99 -5.55 -0.17
CA LYS A 135 -4.20 -5.78 -1.61
C LYS A 135 -3.15 -6.72 -2.19
N TYR A 136 -1.86 -6.49 -1.87
CA TYR A 136 -0.77 -7.34 -2.34
C TYR A 136 -0.84 -8.73 -1.70
N VAL A 137 -1.08 -8.81 -0.40
CA VAL A 137 -1.24 -10.10 0.29
C VAL A 137 -2.41 -10.90 -0.29
N CYS A 138 -3.55 -10.28 -0.58
CA CYS A 138 -4.66 -10.95 -1.27
C CYS A 138 -4.33 -11.40 -2.70
N HIS A 139 -3.29 -10.85 -3.32
CA HIS A 139 -2.83 -11.28 -4.64
C HIS A 139 -1.84 -12.44 -4.56
N TRP A 140 -0.96 -12.45 -3.56
CA TRP A 140 0.15 -13.39 -3.47
C TRP A 140 -0.07 -14.58 -2.51
N ASP A 141 -0.95 -14.42 -1.52
CA ASP A 141 -1.26 -15.46 -0.54
C ASP A 141 -2.61 -16.11 -0.86
N PRO A 142 -2.64 -17.44 -1.14
CA PRO A 142 -3.88 -18.16 -1.49
C PRO A 142 -4.95 -18.11 -0.39
N THR A 143 -4.56 -18.07 0.88
CA THR A 143 -5.48 -18.00 2.03
C THR A 143 -6.21 -16.67 2.06
N PHE A 144 -5.47 -15.57 1.81
CA PHE A 144 -6.05 -14.24 1.73
C PHE A 144 -6.84 -14.03 0.43
N ALA A 145 -6.39 -14.59 -0.68
CA ALA A 145 -7.14 -14.59 -1.94
C ALA A 145 -8.51 -15.27 -1.78
N GLY A 146 -8.54 -16.47 -1.18
CA GLY A 146 -9.77 -17.19 -0.86
C GLY A 146 -10.68 -16.41 0.09
N TYR A 147 -10.11 -15.75 1.09
CA TYR A 147 -10.88 -14.90 2.01
C TYR A 147 -11.50 -13.70 1.30
N LEU A 148 -10.74 -13.03 0.42
CA LEU A 148 -11.25 -11.92 -0.39
C LEU A 148 -12.39 -12.37 -1.30
N ALA A 149 -12.22 -13.51 -2.00
CA ALA A 149 -13.24 -14.09 -2.87
C ALA A 149 -14.53 -14.40 -2.09
N LYS A 150 -14.42 -15.01 -0.89
CA LYS A 150 -15.55 -15.23 0.01
C LYS A 150 -16.29 -13.94 0.34
N LYS A 151 -15.57 -12.87 0.70
CA LYS A 151 -16.19 -11.58 1.05
C LYS A 151 -16.86 -10.91 -0.15
N ARG A 152 -16.31 -11.12 -1.35
CA ARG A 152 -16.94 -10.66 -2.60
C ARG A 152 -18.21 -11.44 -2.92
N ALA A 153 -18.20 -12.76 -2.72
CA ALA A 153 -19.39 -13.61 -2.90
C ALA A 153 -20.53 -13.27 -1.92
N GLU A 154 -20.19 -12.74 -0.71
CA GLU A 154 -21.16 -12.19 0.24
C GLU A 154 -21.77 -10.85 -0.23
N GLY A 155 -21.55 -10.40 -1.47
CA GLY A 155 -22.07 -9.16 -2.04
C GLY A 155 -21.33 -7.89 -1.60
N LYS A 156 -20.21 -7.99 -0.87
CA LYS A 156 -19.46 -6.80 -0.41
C LYS A 156 -18.71 -6.12 -1.55
N HIS A 157 -18.78 -4.79 -1.59
CA HIS A 157 -17.96 -4.01 -2.50
C HIS A 157 -16.48 -4.30 -2.28
N TYR A 158 -15.66 -4.24 -3.33
CA TYR A 158 -14.23 -4.58 -3.31
C TYR A 158 -13.46 -3.90 -2.16
N ASN A 159 -13.62 -2.58 -1.99
CA ASN A 159 -12.92 -1.84 -0.94
C ASN A 159 -13.34 -2.28 0.47
N VAL A 160 -14.61 -2.67 0.66
CA VAL A 160 -15.10 -3.21 1.92
C VAL A 160 -14.50 -4.60 2.16
N ALA A 161 -14.43 -5.46 1.14
CA ALA A 161 -13.81 -6.77 1.23
C ALA A 161 -12.31 -6.69 1.56
N ILE A 162 -11.57 -5.74 0.94
CA ILE A 162 -10.16 -5.45 1.32
C ILE A 162 -10.06 -4.97 2.78
N SER A 163 -10.97 -4.13 3.26
CA SER A 163 -10.95 -3.70 4.67
C SER A 163 -11.15 -4.87 5.64
N HIS A 164 -11.91 -5.89 5.26
CA HIS A 164 -11.98 -7.14 6.02
C HIS A 164 -10.66 -7.92 5.97
N ALA A 165 -9.97 -7.94 4.82
CA ALA A 165 -8.65 -8.55 4.71
C ALA A 165 -7.61 -7.80 5.57
N VAL A 166 -7.66 -6.46 5.64
CA VAL A 166 -6.83 -5.66 6.57
C VAL A 166 -6.98 -6.13 8.00
N LYS A 167 -8.22 -6.35 8.48
CA LYS A 167 -8.46 -6.82 9.85
C LYS A 167 -7.80 -8.18 10.11
N LYS A 168 -7.85 -9.08 9.13
CA LYS A 168 -7.17 -10.38 9.21
C LYS A 168 -5.64 -10.21 9.19
N LEU A 169 -5.13 -9.37 8.29
CA LEU A 169 -3.70 -9.11 8.15
C LEU A 169 -3.09 -8.52 9.43
N VAL A 170 -3.74 -7.53 10.03
CA VAL A 170 -3.26 -6.92 11.28
C VAL A 170 -3.15 -7.94 12.41
N ARG A 171 -4.07 -8.91 12.50
CA ARG A 171 -3.99 -10.00 13.48
C ARG A 171 -2.78 -10.89 13.24
N VAL A 172 -2.48 -11.20 11.99
CA VAL A 172 -1.28 -11.98 11.61
C VAL A 172 -0.02 -11.20 11.96
N ILE A 173 0.09 -9.94 11.54
CA ILE A 173 1.24 -9.07 11.85
C ILE A 173 1.44 -8.96 13.36
N TYR A 174 0.38 -8.67 14.11
CA TYR A 174 0.45 -8.55 15.57
C TYR A 174 0.97 -9.83 16.23
N HIS A 175 0.48 -10.99 15.80
CA HIS A 175 0.93 -12.27 16.33
C HIS A 175 2.41 -12.52 16.02
N LEU A 176 2.83 -12.35 14.79
CA LEU A 176 4.22 -12.53 14.37
C LEU A 176 5.18 -11.61 15.14
N GLU A 177 4.86 -10.33 15.27
CA GLU A 177 5.71 -9.36 15.97
C GLU A 177 5.75 -9.59 17.49
N LYS A 178 4.62 -9.99 18.12
CA LYS A 178 4.59 -10.31 19.55
C LYS A 178 5.34 -11.60 19.89
N THR A 179 5.27 -12.60 19.05
CA THR A 179 5.91 -13.90 19.30
C THR A 179 7.32 -13.97 18.73
N LYS A 180 7.71 -13.02 17.85
CA LYS A 180 8.95 -13.05 17.06
C LYS A 180 9.16 -14.39 16.33
N GLN A 181 8.04 -15.06 15.98
CA GLN A 181 8.05 -16.28 15.17
C GLN A 181 7.91 -15.91 13.69
N GLN A 182 8.67 -16.60 12.88
CA GLN A 182 8.63 -16.53 11.42
C GLN A 182 7.70 -17.61 10.86
#